data_8bad497250e8ddf4802ce657e333db95
#
_entry.id   8bad497250e8ddf4802ce657e333db95
#
_cell.length_a   1.000
_cell.length_b   1.000
_cell.length_c   1.000
_cell.angle_alpha   90.00
_cell.angle_beta   90.00
_cell.angle_gamma   90.00
#
_symmetry.space_group_name_H-M   'P 1'
#
loop_
_entity.id
_entity.type
_entity.pdbx_description
1 polymer ?
#
loop_
_entity_poly.entity_id
_entity_poly.type
_entity_poly.pdbx_seq_one_letter_code
_entity_poly.pdbx_strand_id
1 'polypeptide(L)'
;KELDMAEMLVKLVPSIEQVRLVSSGTEATMSAIRVARGFTSRDIILKFEGCYHGHADALLVKAGSGALTFNQPSSAGVPKDVAKHTYTLPFNDTEALEKCFKKIGNKISCVIIEPIVGNMNLILPNIDFLQRLRQLCTQYGGILIFDEVMTGFRVGLAGAQGLYKVIP
;
A
#
# COMPACT_ATOMS: atom_id res chain seq x y z
N LYS A 1 -4.55 6.75 28.24
CA LYS A 1 -3.30 6.63 27.42
C LYS A 1 -3.58 6.23 25.97
N GLU A 2 -4.36 5.13 25.72
CA GLU A 2 -4.70 4.75 24.33
C GLU A 2 -5.60 5.79 23.67
N LEU A 3 -6.61 6.29 24.38
CA LEU A 3 -7.48 7.36 23.90
C LEU A 3 -6.68 8.63 23.60
N ASP A 4 -5.83 9.06 24.53
CA ASP A 4 -4.99 10.26 24.35
C ASP A 4 -4.08 10.13 23.12
N MET A 5 -3.54 8.91 22.87
CA MET A 5 -2.73 8.62 21.69
C MET A 5 -3.57 8.67 20.41
N ALA A 6 -4.75 8.08 20.40
CA ALA A 6 -5.65 8.09 19.26
C ALA A 6 -6.07 9.54 18.90
N GLU A 7 -6.45 10.35 19.89
CA GLU A 7 -6.77 11.76 19.68
C GLU A 7 -5.60 12.57 19.12
N MET A 8 -4.38 12.29 19.61
CA MET A 8 -3.16 12.93 19.08
C MET A 8 -2.90 12.55 17.62
N LEU A 9 -3.06 11.27 17.26
CA LEU A 9 -2.88 10.80 15.88
C LEU A 9 -3.89 11.45 14.93
N VAL A 10 -5.17 11.50 15.31
CA VAL A 10 -6.22 12.17 14.51
C VAL A 10 -5.91 13.67 14.34
N LYS A 11 -5.36 14.32 15.35
CA LYS A 11 -5.01 15.74 15.30
C LYS A 11 -3.81 16.02 14.39
N LEU A 12 -2.83 15.13 14.35
CA LEU A 12 -1.53 15.37 13.70
C LEU A 12 -1.46 14.85 12.27
N VAL A 13 -2.23 13.82 11.93
CA VAL A 13 -2.15 13.15 10.62
C VAL A 13 -3.43 13.42 9.81
N PRO A 14 -3.36 14.17 8.70
CA PRO A 14 -4.54 14.71 8.02
C PRO A 14 -5.55 13.69 7.50
N SER A 15 -5.11 12.47 7.16
CA SER A 15 -5.98 11.41 6.63
C SER A 15 -6.67 10.57 7.70
N ILE A 16 -6.31 10.77 8.98
CA ILE A 16 -6.79 9.90 10.05
C ILE A 16 -8.02 10.52 10.72
N GLU A 17 -9.17 9.86 10.60
CA GLU A 17 -10.39 10.19 11.35
C GLU A 17 -10.65 9.20 12.48
N GLN A 18 -10.19 7.96 12.34
CA GLN A 18 -10.32 6.90 13.34
C GLN A 18 -9.01 6.12 13.44
N VAL A 19 -8.71 5.64 14.63
CA VAL A 19 -7.49 4.90 14.94
C VAL A 19 -7.82 3.56 15.58
N ARG A 20 -7.17 2.52 15.09
CA ARG A 20 -7.06 1.24 15.76
C ARG A 20 -5.60 0.95 16.06
N LEU A 21 -5.26 0.82 17.33
CA LEU A 21 -3.92 0.41 17.73
C LEU A 21 -3.77 -1.12 17.62
N VAL A 22 -2.61 -1.55 17.16
CA VAL A 22 -2.23 -2.96 17.00
C VAL A 22 -0.80 -3.15 17.47
N SER A 23 -0.34 -4.39 17.58
CA SER A 23 0.98 -4.70 18.16
C SER A 23 2.13 -4.74 17.16
N SER A 24 1.83 -4.72 15.85
CA SER A 24 2.87 -4.79 14.80
C SER A 24 2.42 -4.16 13.49
N GLY A 25 3.39 -3.80 12.62
CA GLY A 25 3.12 -3.34 11.27
C GLY A 25 2.41 -4.41 10.42
N THR A 26 2.72 -5.69 10.62
CA THR A 26 2.02 -6.80 9.96
C THR A 26 0.53 -6.81 10.28
N GLU A 27 0.17 -6.62 11.54
CA GLU A 27 -1.25 -6.54 11.95
C GLU A 27 -1.93 -5.30 11.39
N ALA A 28 -1.22 -4.18 11.31
CA ALA A 28 -1.74 -2.94 10.74
C ALA A 28 -2.06 -3.13 9.25
N THR A 29 -1.10 -3.60 8.45
CA THR A 29 -1.27 -3.78 7.01
C THR A 29 -2.30 -4.86 6.68
N MET A 30 -2.30 -5.97 7.41
CA MET A 30 -3.31 -7.03 7.28
C MET A 30 -4.73 -6.49 7.57
N SER A 31 -4.87 -5.67 8.59
CA SER A 31 -6.16 -5.07 8.96
C SER A 31 -6.61 -4.04 7.93
N ALA A 32 -5.71 -3.17 7.46
CA ALA A 32 -6.00 -2.17 6.43
C ALA A 32 -6.48 -2.82 5.12
N ILE A 33 -5.80 -3.89 4.67
CA ILE A 33 -6.20 -4.64 3.47
C ILE A 33 -7.59 -5.27 3.66
N ARG A 34 -7.87 -5.84 4.84
CA ARG A 34 -9.19 -6.43 5.12
C ARG A 34 -10.29 -5.38 5.07
N VAL A 35 -10.05 -4.21 5.66
CA VAL A 35 -10.99 -3.08 5.59
C VAL A 35 -11.20 -2.63 4.14
N ALA A 36 -10.12 -2.46 3.37
CA ALA A 36 -10.21 -2.06 1.97
C ALA A 36 -11.01 -3.07 1.13
N ARG A 37 -10.78 -4.36 1.30
CA ARG A 37 -11.55 -5.42 0.63
C ARG A 37 -13.03 -5.39 1.03
N GLY A 38 -13.31 -5.23 2.32
CA GLY A 38 -14.70 -5.13 2.80
C GLY A 38 -15.41 -3.91 2.24
N PHE A 39 -14.75 -2.76 2.20
CA PHE A 39 -15.31 -1.52 1.69
C PHE A 39 -15.55 -1.54 0.19
N THR A 40 -14.61 -2.05 -0.60
CA THR A 40 -14.68 -2.06 -2.06
C THR A 40 -15.42 -3.26 -2.64
N SER A 41 -15.63 -4.32 -1.85
CA SER A 41 -16.11 -5.64 -2.31
C SER A 41 -15.24 -6.22 -3.44
N ARG A 42 -13.92 -6.00 -3.40
CA ARG A 42 -12.94 -6.45 -4.39
C ARG A 42 -11.81 -7.21 -3.72
N ASP A 43 -11.12 -8.09 -4.46
CA ASP A 43 -10.11 -8.99 -3.91
C ASP A 43 -8.67 -8.57 -4.19
N ILE A 44 -8.42 -7.86 -5.29
CA ILE A 44 -7.06 -7.64 -5.79
C ILE A 44 -6.34 -6.58 -4.98
N ILE A 45 -5.13 -6.92 -4.57
CA ILE A 45 -4.15 -6.01 -3.98
C ILE A 45 -3.10 -5.67 -5.04
N LEU A 46 -2.71 -4.41 -5.13
CA LEU A 46 -1.54 -3.97 -5.87
C LEU A 46 -0.46 -3.53 -4.88
N LYS A 47 0.76 -3.99 -5.08
CA LYS A 47 1.95 -3.55 -4.32
C LYS A 47 3.13 -3.29 -5.25
N PHE A 48 4.26 -2.84 -4.71
CA PHE A 48 5.45 -2.54 -5.51
C PHE A 48 6.62 -3.42 -5.12
N GLU A 49 7.48 -3.71 -6.11
CA GLU A 49 8.72 -4.45 -5.91
C GLU A 49 9.61 -3.74 -4.88
N GLY A 50 10.25 -4.52 -4.03
CA GLY A 50 11.12 -4.03 -2.97
C GLY A 50 10.41 -3.46 -1.75
N CYS A 51 9.13 -3.08 -1.83
CA CYS A 51 8.34 -2.68 -0.67
C CYS A 51 8.04 -3.90 0.22
N TYR A 52 8.20 -3.70 1.53
CA TYR A 52 7.87 -4.70 2.54
C TYR A 52 6.73 -4.22 3.43
N HIS A 53 5.72 -5.05 3.59
CA HIS A 53 4.50 -4.69 4.32
C HIS A 53 4.13 -5.72 5.39
N GLY A 54 5.12 -6.35 6.02
CA GLY A 54 4.91 -7.43 6.97
C GLY A 54 4.79 -8.80 6.29
N HIS A 55 4.47 -9.82 7.08
CA HIS A 55 4.52 -11.22 6.65
C HIS A 55 3.16 -11.92 6.52
N ALA A 56 2.08 -11.15 6.31
CA ALA A 56 0.81 -11.75 5.91
C ALA A 56 0.95 -12.39 4.52
N ASP A 57 0.41 -13.61 4.34
CA ASP A 57 0.58 -14.40 3.12
C ASP A 57 0.29 -13.64 1.83
N ALA A 58 -0.75 -12.80 1.83
CA ALA A 58 -1.12 -11.99 0.67
C ALA A 58 -0.06 -10.95 0.29
N LEU A 59 0.88 -10.63 1.18
CA LEU A 59 1.94 -9.63 0.96
C LEU A 59 3.30 -10.27 0.65
N LEU A 60 3.45 -11.58 0.88
CA LEU A 60 4.65 -12.36 0.56
C LEU A 60 4.61 -12.84 -0.90
N VAL A 61 4.51 -11.89 -1.81
CA VAL A 61 4.37 -12.11 -3.25
C VAL A 61 5.39 -11.27 -3.99
N LYS A 62 6.02 -11.85 -5.01
CA LYS A 62 6.94 -11.18 -5.93
C LYS A 62 6.37 -11.14 -7.34
N ALA A 63 6.87 -10.22 -8.17
CA ALA A 63 6.49 -10.15 -9.58
C ALA A 63 6.76 -11.48 -10.30
N GLY A 64 5.85 -11.85 -11.20
CA GLY A 64 6.08 -12.90 -12.17
C GLY A 64 7.00 -12.43 -13.30
N SER A 65 7.30 -13.30 -14.26
CA SER A 65 8.20 -13.03 -15.40
C SER A 65 7.70 -11.99 -16.42
N GLY A 66 6.59 -11.31 -16.14
CA GLY A 66 6.05 -10.21 -16.96
C GLY A 66 5.12 -9.33 -16.14
N ALA A 67 5.04 -8.05 -16.52
CA ALA A 67 4.38 -6.98 -15.74
C ALA A 67 2.90 -7.21 -15.37
N LEU A 68 2.26 -8.24 -15.90
CA LEU A 68 0.87 -8.59 -15.59
C LEU A 68 0.66 -10.12 -15.59
N THR A 69 1.74 -10.90 -15.40
CA THR A 69 1.68 -12.34 -15.25
C THR A 69 1.37 -12.72 -13.80
N PHE A 70 0.86 -13.94 -13.61
CA PHE A 70 0.55 -14.46 -12.28
C PHE A 70 1.74 -14.32 -11.33
N ASN A 71 1.53 -13.58 -10.26
CA ASN A 71 2.53 -13.39 -9.24
C ASN A 71 2.81 -14.71 -8.50
N GLN A 72 4.04 -14.85 -8.06
CA GLN A 72 4.48 -16.06 -7.38
C GLN A 72 4.71 -15.78 -5.89
N PRO A 73 4.42 -16.74 -5.02
CA PRO A 73 4.84 -16.64 -3.63
C PRO A 73 6.33 -16.33 -3.53
N SER A 74 6.70 -15.38 -2.69
CA SER A 74 8.10 -15.05 -2.38
C SER A 74 8.65 -15.84 -1.20
N SER A 75 7.76 -16.56 -0.50
CA SER A 75 8.10 -17.39 0.67
C SER A 75 7.52 -18.79 0.52
N ALA A 76 8.31 -19.78 0.94
CA ALA A 76 7.82 -21.15 1.03
C ALA A 76 6.66 -21.23 2.04
N GLY A 77 5.63 -22.00 1.70
CA GLY A 77 4.44 -22.11 2.55
C GLY A 77 3.28 -21.19 2.21
N VAL A 78 3.49 -20.14 1.42
CA VAL A 78 2.39 -19.30 0.93
C VAL A 78 1.62 -20.02 -0.16
N PRO A 79 0.31 -20.27 0.01
CA PRO A 79 -0.49 -20.94 -1.00
C PRO A 79 -0.60 -20.11 -2.29
N LYS A 80 -0.50 -20.76 -3.45
CA LYS A 80 -0.64 -20.09 -4.75
C LYS A 80 -1.99 -19.37 -4.90
N ASP A 81 -3.05 -19.93 -4.33
CA ASP A 81 -4.38 -19.34 -4.35
C ASP A 81 -4.48 -18.02 -3.56
N VAL A 82 -3.65 -17.83 -2.54
CA VAL A 82 -3.54 -16.54 -1.85
C VAL A 82 -2.74 -15.55 -2.69
N ALA A 83 -1.62 -15.98 -3.25
CA ALA A 83 -0.73 -15.14 -4.05
C ALA A 83 -1.38 -14.59 -5.33
N LYS A 84 -2.33 -15.31 -5.94
CA LYS A 84 -2.99 -14.91 -7.19
C LYS A 84 -3.78 -13.59 -7.09
N HIS A 85 -4.15 -13.18 -5.89
CA HIS A 85 -4.89 -11.94 -5.65
C HIS A 85 -3.99 -10.70 -5.44
N THR A 86 -2.66 -10.87 -5.47
CA THR A 86 -1.73 -9.76 -5.26
C THR A 86 -0.89 -9.52 -6.51
N TYR A 87 -0.94 -8.33 -7.06
CA TYR A 87 -0.12 -7.89 -8.18
C TYR A 87 1.05 -7.06 -7.68
N THR A 88 2.21 -7.23 -8.31
CA THR A 88 3.42 -6.49 -7.97
C THR A 88 3.92 -5.76 -9.22
N LEU A 89 4.15 -4.45 -9.11
CA LEU A 89 4.70 -3.61 -10.18
C LEU A 89 6.05 -3.03 -9.77
N PRO A 90 6.89 -2.63 -10.73
CA PRO A 90 8.09 -1.88 -10.44
C PRO A 90 7.75 -0.55 -9.75
N PHE A 91 8.55 -0.17 -8.76
CA PHE A 91 8.41 1.13 -8.09
C PHE A 91 8.85 2.26 -9.02
N ASN A 92 8.16 3.40 -8.97
CA ASN A 92 8.39 4.57 -9.85
C ASN A 92 8.14 4.33 -11.36
N ASP A 93 7.49 3.23 -11.74
CA ASP A 93 7.12 2.98 -13.14
C ASP A 93 5.65 3.39 -13.39
N THR A 94 5.47 4.64 -13.84
CA THR A 94 4.15 5.20 -14.14
C THR A 94 3.48 4.50 -15.32
N GLU A 95 4.25 4.05 -16.32
CA GLU A 95 3.70 3.37 -17.49
C GLU A 95 3.13 1.99 -17.13
N ALA A 96 3.88 1.20 -16.33
CA ALA A 96 3.40 -0.09 -15.82
C ALA A 96 2.16 0.10 -14.95
N LEU A 97 2.13 1.15 -14.11
CA LEU A 97 1.00 1.51 -13.27
C LEU A 97 -0.26 1.79 -14.11
N GLU A 98 -0.17 2.64 -15.12
CA GLU A 98 -1.29 2.98 -16.01
C GLU A 98 -1.81 1.78 -16.78
N LYS A 99 -0.91 0.97 -17.35
CA LYS A 99 -1.28 -0.28 -18.04
C LYS A 99 -2.03 -1.24 -17.12
N CYS A 100 -1.58 -1.36 -15.87
CA CYS A 100 -2.24 -2.20 -14.87
C CYS A 100 -3.65 -1.70 -14.57
N PHE A 101 -3.82 -0.42 -14.25
CA PHE A 101 -5.12 0.14 -13.95
C PHE A 101 -6.08 0.09 -15.14
N LYS A 102 -5.61 0.32 -16.36
CA LYS A 102 -6.42 0.17 -17.58
C LYS A 102 -6.96 -1.26 -17.75
N LYS A 103 -6.17 -2.28 -17.35
CA LYS A 103 -6.54 -3.69 -17.52
C LYS A 103 -7.43 -4.22 -16.39
N ILE A 104 -7.11 -3.89 -15.13
CA ILE A 104 -7.75 -4.49 -13.95
C ILE A 104 -8.19 -3.48 -12.88
N GLY A 105 -8.10 -2.18 -13.13
CA GLY A 105 -8.36 -1.13 -12.13
C GLY A 105 -9.70 -1.30 -11.40
N ASN A 106 -10.75 -1.70 -12.11
CA ASN A 106 -12.08 -1.96 -11.52
C ASN A 106 -12.13 -3.17 -10.58
N LYS A 107 -11.08 -4.00 -10.54
CA LYS A 107 -10.97 -5.17 -9.67
C LYS A 107 -10.02 -4.94 -8.48
N ILE A 108 -9.26 -3.83 -8.50
CA ILE A 108 -8.31 -3.49 -7.44
C ILE A 108 -9.08 -2.99 -6.22
N SER A 109 -8.92 -3.70 -5.11
CA SER A 109 -9.40 -3.29 -3.80
C SER A 109 -8.56 -2.15 -3.25
N CYS A 110 -7.27 -2.38 -3.19
CA CYS A 110 -6.32 -1.40 -2.66
C CYS A 110 -4.96 -1.47 -3.36
N VAL A 111 -4.25 -0.35 -3.28
CA VAL A 111 -2.82 -0.27 -3.54
C VAL A 111 -2.12 0.03 -2.24
N ILE A 112 -1.12 -0.77 -1.87
CA ILE A 112 -0.29 -0.54 -0.70
C ILE A 112 1.13 -0.18 -1.13
N ILE A 113 1.69 0.87 -0.54
CA ILE A 113 3.00 1.41 -0.89
C ILE A 113 3.72 1.96 0.34
N GLU A 114 5.03 1.73 0.45
CA GLU A 114 5.89 2.58 1.26
C GLU A 114 6.11 3.88 0.47
N PRO A 115 5.63 5.04 0.93
CA PRO A 115 5.79 6.29 0.16
C PRO A 115 7.25 6.71 0.00
N ILE A 116 8.12 6.31 0.92
CA ILE A 116 9.59 6.29 0.79
C ILE A 116 10.00 4.88 1.13
N VAL A 117 10.62 4.18 0.18
CA VAL A 117 10.91 2.75 0.34
C VAL A 117 12.15 2.54 1.18
N GLY A 118 11.97 2.37 2.48
CA GLY A 118 13.06 2.10 3.42
C GLY A 118 13.69 0.74 3.21
N ASN A 119 12.89 -0.26 2.86
CA ASN A 119 13.35 -1.64 2.67
C ASN A 119 14.19 -1.87 1.39
N MET A 120 14.24 -0.89 0.48
CA MET A 120 15.11 -0.88 -0.70
C MET A 120 16.29 0.08 -0.57
N ASN A 121 16.83 0.25 0.61
CA ASN A 121 17.96 1.17 0.85
C ASN A 121 17.61 2.65 0.55
N LEU A 122 16.44 3.07 0.98
CA LEU A 122 15.93 4.45 0.93
C LEU A 122 15.72 4.98 -0.49
N ILE A 123 14.79 4.42 -1.21
CA ILE A 123 14.39 4.91 -2.54
C ILE A 123 13.26 5.95 -2.39
N LEU A 124 13.47 7.14 -2.93
CA LEU A 124 12.47 8.20 -2.94
C LEU A 124 11.47 7.99 -4.09
N PRO A 125 10.20 8.36 -3.89
CA PRO A 125 9.24 8.32 -4.97
C PRO A 125 9.48 9.50 -5.95
N ASN A 126 9.23 9.25 -7.22
CA ASN A 126 8.98 10.34 -8.16
C ASN A 126 7.63 10.96 -7.81
N ILE A 127 7.58 12.28 -7.65
CA ILE A 127 6.34 12.95 -7.22
C ILE A 127 5.21 12.72 -8.23
N ASP A 128 5.50 12.75 -9.52
CA ASP A 128 4.49 12.51 -10.56
C ASP A 128 3.92 11.10 -10.50
N PHE A 129 4.75 10.09 -10.20
CA PHE A 129 4.30 8.71 -9.97
C PHE A 129 3.34 8.63 -8.78
N LEU A 130 3.67 9.25 -7.67
CA LEU A 130 2.86 9.20 -6.45
C LEU A 130 1.52 9.93 -6.64
N GLN A 131 1.54 11.11 -7.29
CA GLN A 131 0.34 11.84 -7.66
C GLN A 131 -0.53 11.06 -8.64
N ARG A 132 0.08 10.44 -9.65
CA ARG A 132 -0.64 9.62 -10.62
C ARG A 132 -1.28 8.39 -9.98
N LEU A 133 -0.57 7.75 -9.06
CA LEU A 133 -1.11 6.65 -8.27
C LEU A 133 -2.38 7.08 -7.51
N ARG A 134 -2.35 8.23 -6.82
CA ARG A 134 -3.53 8.75 -6.13
C ARG A 134 -4.71 9.00 -7.09
N GLN A 135 -4.43 9.65 -8.22
CA GLN A 135 -5.45 9.91 -9.24
C GLN A 135 -6.11 8.62 -9.74
N LEU A 136 -5.32 7.61 -10.06
CA LEU A 136 -5.81 6.31 -10.53
C LEU A 136 -6.65 5.60 -9.46
N CYS A 137 -6.19 5.59 -8.21
CA CYS A 137 -7.00 5.03 -7.13
C CYS A 137 -8.36 5.74 -7.02
N THR A 138 -8.39 7.07 -7.11
CA THR A 138 -9.65 7.84 -7.10
C THR A 138 -10.52 7.50 -8.30
N GLN A 139 -9.95 7.49 -9.50
CA GLN A 139 -10.68 7.24 -10.75
C GLN A 139 -11.34 5.87 -10.78
N TYR A 140 -10.66 4.84 -10.27
CA TYR A 140 -11.14 3.46 -10.29
C TYR A 140 -11.81 3.00 -8.98
N GLY A 141 -11.86 3.88 -7.98
CA GLY A 141 -12.47 3.58 -6.68
C GLY A 141 -11.69 2.54 -5.88
N GLY A 142 -10.37 2.45 -6.06
CA GLY A 142 -9.47 1.65 -5.23
C GLY A 142 -8.96 2.46 -4.04
N ILE A 143 -8.69 1.79 -2.92
CA ILE A 143 -8.15 2.43 -1.72
C ILE A 143 -6.62 2.55 -1.82
N LEU A 144 -6.07 3.74 -1.60
CA LEU A 144 -4.63 3.93 -1.46
C LEU A 144 -4.25 3.77 0.01
N ILE A 145 -3.27 2.92 0.29
CA ILE A 145 -2.73 2.68 1.63
C ILE A 145 -1.27 3.10 1.64
N PHE A 146 -0.93 4.11 2.44
CA PHE A 146 0.46 4.44 2.74
C PHE A 146 0.92 3.62 3.94
N ASP A 147 1.90 2.76 3.71
CA ASP A 147 2.64 2.11 4.79
C ASP A 147 3.70 3.08 5.31
N GLU A 148 3.35 3.77 6.37
CA GLU A 148 4.22 4.75 7.03
C GLU A 148 4.90 4.19 8.30
N VAL A 149 5.08 2.89 8.40
CA VAL A 149 5.79 2.27 9.53
C VAL A 149 7.20 2.87 9.70
N MET A 150 7.87 3.20 8.60
CA MET A 150 9.18 3.84 8.65
C MET A 150 9.15 5.37 8.57
N THR A 151 8.17 5.95 7.91
CA THR A 151 8.13 7.40 7.61
C THR A 151 7.25 8.19 8.55
N GLY A 152 6.23 7.58 9.16
CA GLY A 152 5.32 8.22 10.09
C GLY A 152 6.07 8.85 11.27
N PHE A 153 5.83 10.12 11.55
CA PHE A 153 6.52 10.94 12.56
C PHE A 153 8.05 11.02 12.41
N ARG A 154 8.62 10.45 11.37
CA ARG A 154 10.05 10.50 11.08
C ARG A 154 10.40 11.61 10.09
N VAL A 155 9.65 11.70 8.99
CA VAL A 155 9.88 12.72 7.94
C VAL A 155 9.09 14.01 8.19
N GLY A 156 8.27 14.05 9.21
CA GLY A 156 7.44 15.17 9.63
C GLY A 156 6.26 14.69 10.48
N LEU A 157 5.57 15.61 11.16
CA LEU A 157 4.40 15.28 12.01
C LEU A 157 3.26 14.63 11.22
N ALA A 158 3.06 15.07 9.99
CA ALA A 158 2.03 14.51 9.09
C ALA A 158 2.56 13.35 8.23
N GLY A 159 3.74 12.79 8.51
CA GLY A 159 4.33 11.71 7.75
C GLY A 159 4.67 12.08 6.30
N ALA A 160 4.85 11.08 5.46
CA ALA A 160 5.15 11.26 4.04
C ALA A 160 3.98 11.86 3.26
N GLN A 161 2.73 11.63 3.68
CA GLN A 161 1.57 12.27 3.08
C GLN A 161 1.64 13.79 3.18
N GLY A 162 2.10 14.34 4.30
CA GLY A 162 2.33 15.77 4.49
C GLY A 162 3.51 16.29 3.67
N LEU A 163 4.60 15.52 3.62
CA LEU A 163 5.81 15.86 2.86
C LEU A 163 5.54 15.97 1.36
N TYR A 164 4.85 14.99 0.77
CA TYR A 164 4.56 14.95 -0.67
C TYR A 164 3.22 15.57 -1.06
N LYS A 165 2.42 16.02 -0.09
CA LYS A 165 1.07 16.57 -0.29
C LYS A 165 0.16 15.61 -1.09
N VAL A 166 0.28 14.33 -0.80
CA VAL A 166 -0.56 13.26 -1.36
C VAL A 166 -1.25 12.56 -0.20
N ILE A 167 -2.54 12.73 -0.09
CA ILE A 167 -3.39 12.09 0.93
C ILE A 167 -3.81 10.71 0.45
N PRO A 168 -3.49 9.63 1.19
CA PRO A 168 -3.87 8.29 0.80
C PRO A 168 -5.37 8.00 0.94
#